data_d0a3873c28b107aec8c40d7effcdc03a
#
_entry.id   d0a3873c28b107aec8c40d7effcdc03a
#
_cell.length_a   1.000
_cell.length_b   1.000
_cell.length_c   1.000
_cell.angle_alpha   90.00
_cell.angle_beta   90.00
_cell.angle_gamma   90.00
#
_symmetry.space_group_name_H-M   'P 1'
#
loop_
_entity.id
_entity.type
_entity.pdbx_description
1 polymer ?
#
loop_
_entity_poly.entity_id
_entity_poly.type
_entity_poly.pdbx_seq_one_letter_code
_entity_poly.pdbx_strand_id
1 'polypeptide(L)'
;MDITVLGVLLIIGGLVLKHRYQSARIHLLAQHFSPYKVEALMMQLHQAYFRALDESDAQRAEQIWALQTPTEQALLQQFEAFYKSFEQVYLAKTQVFKSALPLPYADQLFPALCFDARLVFAVHAQGIARAVQSTQAPAQRARTLLAELYLMQHTCHWFCRSLPTASARLLSRHQTSYEQVLQAITPQTRRDYLALVSRKPSHTSG
;
A
#
# COMPACT_ATOMS: atom_id res chain seq x y z
N MET A 1 -37.22 -9.36 26.41
CA MET A 1 -36.54 -9.34 25.09
C MET A 1 -35.57 -10.51 25.13
N ASP A 2 -35.73 -11.48 24.21
CA ASP A 2 -34.91 -12.70 24.22
C ASP A 2 -33.42 -12.36 24.01
N ILE A 3 -32.54 -13.01 24.77
CA ILE A 3 -31.10 -12.86 24.71
C ILE A 3 -30.58 -13.14 23.30
N THR A 4 -31.24 -14.02 22.56
CA THR A 4 -30.98 -14.35 21.16
C THR A 4 -31.25 -13.16 20.23
N VAL A 5 -32.36 -12.47 20.43
CA VAL A 5 -32.74 -11.26 19.64
C VAL A 5 -31.72 -10.14 19.86
N LEU A 6 -31.34 -9.91 21.13
CA LEU A 6 -30.29 -8.93 21.44
C LEU A 6 -28.94 -9.28 20.79
N GLY A 7 -28.55 -10.56 20.82
CA GLY A 7 -27.33 -11.03 20.17
C GLY A 7 -27.33 -10.78 18.65
N VAL A 8 -28.44 -11.10 17.98
CA VAL A 8 -28.60 -10.87 16.54
C VAL A 8 -28.54 -9.37 16.21
N LEU A 9 -29.21 -8.52 16.99
CA LEU A 9 -29.18 -7.07 16.80
C LEU A 9 -27.77 -6.49 16.97
N LEU A 10 -27.00 -6.96 17.95
CA LEU A 10 -25.59 -6.56 18.15
C LEU A 10 -24.70 -6.95 16.97
N ILE A 11 -24.87 -8.18 16.43
CA ILE A 11 -24.13 -8.65 15.25
C ILE A 11 -24.47 -7.78 14.03
N ILE A 12 -25.74 -7.57 13.74
CA ILE A 12 -26.18 -6.75 12.60
C ILE A 12 -25.67 -5.31 12.76
N GLY A 13 -25.80 -4.72 13.94
CA GLY A 13 -25.30 -3.39 14.25
C GLY A 13 -23.80 -3.28 14.01
N GLY A 14 -23.02 -4.26 14.48
CA GLY A 14 -21.57 -4.34 14.27
C GLY A 14 -21.19 -4.46 12.79
N LEU A 15 -21.92 -5.26 12.00
CA LEU A 15 -21.70 -5.40 10.56
C LEU A 15 -22.01 -4.11 9.80
N VAL A 16 -23.11 -3.43 10.13
CA VAL A 16 -23.48 -2.13 9.54
C VAL A 16 -22.43 -1.07 9.86
N LEU A 17 -21.98 -1.00 11.11
CA LEU A 17 -20.98 -0.05 11.57
C LEU A 17 -19.64 -0.28 10.84
N LYS A 18 -19.20 -1.53 10.75
CA LYS A 18 -18.01 -1.93 9.98
C LYS A 18 -18.14 -1.53 8.51
N HIS A 19 -19.27 -1.81 7.88
CA HIS A 19 -19.50 -1.46 6.48
C HIS A 19 -19.41 0.05 6.25
N ARG A 20 -20.09 0.84 7.07
CA ARG A 20 -20.04 2.32 6.96
C ARG A 20 -18.64 2.87 7.16
N TYR A 21 -17.92 2.39 8.16
CA TYR A 21 -16.53 2.79 8.42
C TYR A 21 -15.63 2.49 7.23
N GLN A 22 -15.69 1.26 6.70
CA GLN A 22 -14.86 0.85 5.55
C GLN A 22 -15.24 1.61 4.27
N SER A 23 -16.52 1.83 4.01
CA SER A 23 -17.00 2.60 2.84
C SER A 23 -16.51 4.04 2.89
N ALA A 24 -16.54 4.69 4.05
CA ALA A 24 -16.01 6.05 4.21
C ALA A 24 -14.49 6.12 3.90
N ARG A 25 -13.70 5.13 4.33
CA ARG A 25 -12.26 5.07 4.05
C ARG A 25 -11.97 4.78 2.57
N ILE A 26 -12.72 3.86 1.96
CA ILE A 26 -12.62 3.57 0.53
C ILE A 26 -12.94 4.83 -0.28
N HIS A 27 -14.01 5.54 0.07
CA HIS A 27 -14.41 6.76 -0.62
C HIS A 27 -13.34 7.85 -0.48
N LEU A 28 -12.82 8.05 0.73
CA LEU A 28 -11.74 9.01 0.99
C LEU A 28 -10.49 8.71 0.15
N LEU A 29 -10.01 7.46 0.16
CA LEU A 29 -8.85 7.10 -0.64
C LEU A 29 -9.13 7.26 -2.14
N ALA A 30 -10.28 6.78 -2.62
CA ALA A 30 -10.68 6.89 -4.02
C ALA A 30 -10.76 8.34 -4.49
N GLN A 31 -11.28 9.25 -3.68
CA GLN A 31 -11.36 10.68 -3.99
C GLN A 31 -9.98 11.29 -4.31
N HIS A 32 -8.94 10.87 -3.59
CA HIS A 32 -7.58 11.37 -3.77
C HIS A 32 -6.77 10.55 -4.79
N PHE A 33 -7.08 9.26 -4.98
CA PHE A 33 -6.29 8.35 -5.81
C PHE A 33 -6.80 8.25 -7.25
N SER A 34 -8.12 8.25 -7.46
CA SER A 34 -8.72 8.03 -8.78
C SER A 34 -8.40 9.10 -9.85
N PRO A 35 -8.06 10.36 -9.51
CA PRO A 35 -7.63 11.33 -10.51
C PRO A 35 -6.32 10.94 -11.20
N TYR A 36 -5.53 10.06 -10.60
CA TYR A 36 -4.20 9.67 -11.06
C TYR A 36 -4.20 8.27 -11.69
N LYS A 37 -3.41 8.08 -12.74
CA LYS A 37 -3.36 6.83 -13.53
C LYS A 37 -2.42 5.78 -12.92
N VAL A 38 -2.19 5.80 -11.60
CA VAL A 38 -1.21 4.93 -10.92
C VAL A 38 -1.48 3.46 -11.17
N GLU A 39 -2.75 3.00 -11.04
CA GLU A 39 -3.10 1.59 -11.25
C GLU A 39 -2.90 1.13 -12.70
N ALA A 40 -3.25 1.98 -13.67
CA ALA A 40 -3.08 1.67 -15.08
C ALA A 40 -1.59 1.58 -15.47
N LEU A 41 -0.77 2.54 -15.01
CA LEU A 41 0.67 2.55 -15.23
C LEU A 41 1.35 1.35 -14.55
N MET A 42 0.95 1.02 -13.33
CA MET A 42 1.44 -0.15 -12.62
C MET A 42 1.13 -1.44 -13.39
N MET A 43 -0.08 -1.59 -13.92
CA MET A 43 -0.47 -2.77 -14.71
C MET A 43 0.35 -2.85 -16.01
N GLN A 44 0.56 -1.72 -16.69
CA GLN A 44 1.39 -1.65 -17.90
C GLN A 44 2.85 -2.07 -17.60
N LEU A 45 3.45 -1.55 -16.53
CA LEU A 45 4.81 -1.92 -16.12
C LEU A 45 4.90 -3.40 -15.75
N HIS A 46 3.93 -3.92 -15.01
CA HIS A 46 3.89 -5.33 -14.64
C HIS A 46 3.92 -6.23 -15.90
N GLN A 47 3.05 -5.96 -16.87
CA GLN A 47 3.01 -6.75 -18.11
C GLN A 47 4.30 -6.65 -18.92
N ALA A 48 4.86 -5.42 -19.03
CA ALA A 48 6.09 -5.21 -19.77
C ALA A 48 7.30 -5.89 -19.12
N TYR A 49 7.40 -5.82 -17.79
CA TYR A 49 8.50 -6.43 -17.04
C TYR A 49 8.48 -7.95 -17.12
N PHE A 50 7.30 -8.58 -17.00
CA PHE A 50 7.21 -10.04 -17.19
C PHE A 50 7.57 -10.45 -18.62
N ARG A 51 7.12 -9.69 -19.63
CA ARG A 51 7.52 -9.94 -21.02
C ARG A 51 9.03 -9.84 -21.21
N ALA A 52 9.69 -8.83 -20.62
CA ALA A 52 11.13 -8.66 -20.73
C ALA A 52 11.92 -9.76 -19.99
N LEU A 53 11.38 -10.26 -18.87
CA LEU A 53 11.99 -11.36 -18.11
C LEU A 53 11.86 -12.72 -18.83
N ASP A 54 10.78 -12.92 -19.59
CA ASP A 54 10.52 -14.15 -20.35
C ASP A 54 11.17 -14.12 -21.75
N GLU A 55 11.67 -12.96 -22.21
CA GLU A 55 12.32 -12.84 -23.53
C GLU A 55 13.69 -13.52 -23.53
N SER A 56 13.88 -14.45 -24.46
CA SER A 56 15.13 -15.20 -24.62
C SER A 56 16.19 -14.43 -25.40
N ASP A 57 15.78 -13.50 -26.28
CA ASP A 57 16.68 -12.63 -27.03
C ASP A 57 17.07 -11.42 -26.17
N ALA A 58 18.37 -11.35 -25.83
CA ALA A 58 18.91 -10.30 -24.97
C ALA A 58 18.72 -8.89 -25.57
N GLN A 59 18.83 -8.74 -26.90
CA GLN A 59 18.66 -7.44 -27.55
C GLN A 59 17.19 -6.99 -27.51
N ARG A 60 16.25 -7.90 -27.69
CA ARG A 60 14.81 -7.62 -27.56
C ARG A 60 14.44 -7.30 -26.12
N ALA A 61 14.97 -8.05 -25.16
CA ALA A 61 14.76 -7.77 -23.75
C ALA A 61 15.25 -6.35 -23.38
N GLU A 62 16.43 -5.96 -23.85
CA GLU A 62 16.97 -4.61 -23.63
C GLU A 62 16.07 -3.50 -24.24
N GLN A 63 15.55 -3.73 -25.44
CA GLN A 63 14.60 -2.80 -26.07
C GLN A 63 13.33 -2.67 -25.25
N ILE A 64 12.77 -3.78 -24.72
CA ILE A 64 11.57 -3.75 -23.86
C ILE A 64 11.88 -2.94 -22.60
N TRP A 65 13.02 -3.15 -21.94
CA TRP A 65 13.43 -2.39 -20.75
C TRP A 65 13.55 -0.90 -21.04
N ALA A 66 14.20 -0.51 -22.13
CA ALA A 66 14.39 0.89 -22.51
C ALA A 66 13.07 1.62 -22.73
N LEU A 67 12.08 0.94 -23.32
CA LEU A 67 10.74 1.48 -23.57
C LEU A 67 9.94 1.76 -22.28
N GLN A 68 10.33 1.20 -21.12
CA GLN A 68 9.59 1.39 -19.88
C GLN A 68 9.99 2.66 -19.11
N THR A 69 11.15 3.24 -19.39
CA THR A 69 11.63 4.45 -18.69
C THR A 69 10.60 5.59 -18.65
N PRO A 70 9.91 5.97 -19.73
CA PRO A 70 8.87 6.99 -19.67
C PRO A 70 7.68 6.58 -18.80
N THR A 71 7.30 5.31 -18.81
CA THR A 71 6.20 4.79 -18.00
C THR A 71 6.56 4.80 -16.51
N GLU A 72 7.80 4.43 -16.15
CA GLU A 72 8.33 4.51 -14.78
C GLU A 72 8.31 5.96 -14.26
N GLN A 73 8.76 6.91 -15.08
CA GLN A 73 8.75 8.34 -14.72
C GLN A 73 7.32 8.88 -14.59
N ALA A 74 6.43 8.51 -15.50
CA ALA A 74 5.02 8.88 -15.42
C ALA A 74 4.37 8.32 -14.15
N LEU A 75 4.65 7.06 -13.78
CA LEU A 75 4.17 6.45 -12.55
C LEU A 75 4.63 7.23 -11.32
N LEU A 76 5.93 7.56 -11.25
CA LEU A 76 6.49 8.36 -10.14
C LEU A 76 5.77 9.70 -10.01
N GLN A 77 5.64 10.45 -11.10
CA GLN A 77 4.96 11.75 -11.11
C GLN A 77 3.49 11.65 -10.66
N GLN A 78 2.77 10.65 -11.14
CA GLN A 78 1.36 10.43 -10.77
C GLN A 78 1.23 10.04 -9.29
N PHE A 79 2.15 9.23 -8.77
CA PHE A 79 2.12 8.84 -7.37
C PHE A 79 2.52 9.99 -6.43
N GLU A 80 3.50 10.81 -6.81
CA GLU A 80 3.86 12.02 -6.06
C GLU A 80 2.70 13.02 -6.01
N ALA A 81 1.99 13.20 -7.12
CA ALA A 81 0.81 14.06 -7.16
C ALA A 81 -0.33 13.54 -6.28
N PHE A 82 -0.57 12.21 -6.29
CA PHE A 82 -1.48 11.57 -5.33
C PHE A 82 -1.04 11.83 -3.89
N TYR A 83 0.22 11.58 -3.55
CA TYR A 83 0.74 11.80 -2.21
C TYR A 83 0.52 13.24 -1.75
N LYS A 84 0.89 14.24 -2.57
CA LYS A 84 0.67 15.67 -2.29
C LYS A 84 -0.81 16.01 -2.04
N SER A 85 -1.72 15.36 -2.76
CA SER A 85 -3.16 15.51 -2.51
C SER A 85 -3.59 14.87 -1.19
N PHE A 86 -3.08 13.66 -0.88
CA PHE A 86 -3.48 12.91 0.30
C PHE A 86 -2.86 13.43 1.60
N GLU A 87 -1.67 14.04 1.56
CA GLU A 87 -1.03 14.63 2.75
C GLU A 87 -1.84 15.77 3.36
N GLN A 88 -2.70 16.44 2.58
CA GLN A 88 -3.60 17.51 3.04
C GLN A 88 -4.82 16.97 3.80
N VAL A 89 -5.05 15.67 3.81
CA VAL A 89 -6.18 15.06 4.53
C VAL A 89 -5.98 15.22 6.03
N TYR A 90 -7.04 15.58 6.72
CA TYR A 90 -7.04 15.78 8.16
C TYR A 90 -6.59 14.51 8.91
N LEU A 91 -5.67 14.66 9.86
CA LEU A 91 -5.00 13.59 10.60
C LEU A 91 -5.96 12.52 11.14
N ALA A 92 -7.06 12.94 11.75
CA ALA A 92 -8.03 11.99 12.32
C ALA A 92 -8.65 11.03 11.30
N LYS A 93 -8.62 11.37 9.99
CA LYS A 93 -9.14 10.51 8.92
C LYS A 93 -8.09 9.58 8.31
N THR A 94 -6.79 9.81 8.62
CA THR A 94 -5.68 9.06 8.06
C THR A 94 -5.06 8.05 9.01
N GLN A 95 -5.57 7.98 10.25
CA GLN A 95 -5.13 7.00 11.25
C GLN A 95 -5.51 5.58 10.85
N VAL A 96 -4.57 4.64 10.96
CA VAL A 96 -4.76 3.22 10.65
C VAL A 96 -4.40 2.39 11.86
N PHE A 97 -5.35 1.57 12.30
CA PHE A 97 -5.15 0.70 13.45
C PHE A 97 -4.21 -0.46 13.11
N LYS A 98 -3.17 -0.66 13.92
CA LYS A 98 -2.09 -1.64 13.70
C LYS A 98 -2.48 -3.10 13.99
N SER A 99 -3.68 -3.33 14.53
CA SER A 99 -4.10 -4.70 14.89
C SER A 99 -4.59 -5.50 13.69
N ALA A 100 -4.44 -6.81 13.79
CA ALA A 100 -5.04 -7.76 12.86
C ALA A 100 -6.59 -7.78 12.96
N LEU A 101 -7.15 -7.43 14.12
CA LEU A 101 -8.60 -7.38 14.31
C LEU A 101 -9.19 -6.14 13.60
N PRO A 102 -10.15 -6.34 12.69
CA PRO A 102 -10.77 -5.24 11.95
C PRO A 102 -11.86 -4.55 12.80
N LEU A 103 -11.46 -3.85 13.87
CA LEU A 103 -12.37 -3.12 14.73
C LEU A 103 -12.71 -1.76 14.11
N PRO A 104 -13.96 -1.47 13.76
CA PRO A 104 -14.36 -0.16 13.26
C PRO A 104 -14.16 0.90 14.37
N TYR A 105 -13.69 2.08 13.96
CA TYR A 105 -13.38 3.22 14.85
C TYR A 105 -12.33 2.95 15.95
N ALA A 106 -11.57 1.85 15.85
CA ALA A 106 -10.48 1.57 16.78
C ALA A 106 -9.37 2.64 16.72
N ASP A 107 -9.23 3.31 15.59
CA ASP A 107 -8.36 4.47 15.40
C ASP A 107 -8.74 5.66 16.31
N GLN A 108 -10.03 5.82 16.64
CA GLN A 108 -10.51 6.84 17.57
C GLN A 108 -10.36 6.41 19.03
N LEU A 109 -10.56 5.11 19.31
CA LEU A 109 -10.53 4.56 20.67
C LEU A 109 -9.10 4.30 21.15
N PHE A 110 -8.18 3.94 20.24
CA PHE A 110 -6.81 3.54 20.56
C PHE A 110 -5.78 4.26 19.67
N PRO A 111 -5.70 5.61 19.70
CA PRO A 111 -4.82 6.38 18.81
C PRO A 111 -3.34 6.01 18.94
N ALA A 112 -2.88 5.61 20.14
CA ALA A 112 -1.51 5.15 20.36
C ALA A 112 -1.14 3.84 19.62
N LEU A 113 -2.15 3.07 19.20
CA LEU A 113 -1.97 1.84 18.42
C LEU A 113 -2.19 2.05 16.93
N CYS A 114 -2.14 3.29 16.46
CA CYS A 114 -2.31 3.65 15.06
C CYS A 114 -1.01 4.15 14.44
N PHE A 115 -0.99 4.16 13.12
CA PHE A 115 -0.02 4.92 12.33
C PHE A 115 -0.76 5.88 11.39
N ASP A 116 -0.08 6.95 11.00
CA ASP A 116 -0.61 7.90 10.03
C ASP A 116 -0.31 7.42 8.59
N ALA A 117 -1.35 7.15 7.82
CA ALA A 117 -1.22 6.71 6.42
C ALA A 117 -0.50 7.75 5.54
N ARG A 118 -0.57 9.05 5.85
CA ARG A 118 0.14 10.10 5.10
C ARG A 118 1.65 9.90 5.17
N LEU A 119 2.18 9.58 6.36
CA LEU A 119 3.61 9.31 6.54
C LEU A 119 4.03 8.03 5.80
N VAL A 120 3.18 7.01 5.78
CA VAL A 120 3.46 5.77 5.04
C VAL A 120 3.42 6.00 3.54
N PHE A 121 2.49 6.81 3.02
CA PHE A 121 2.49 7.18 1.59
C PHE A 121 3.69 8.05 1.21
N ALA A 122 4.21 8.90 2.12
CA ALA A 122 5.49 9.59 1.91
C ALA A 122 6.66 8.60 1.74
N VAL A 123 6.71 7.56 2.58
CA VAL A 123 7.73 6.49 2.47
C VAL A 123 7.61 5.76 1.14
N HIS A 124 6.38 5.46 0.68
CA HIS A 124 6.15 4.83 -0.63
C HIS A 124 6.60 5.74 -1.78
N ALA A 125 6.30 7.04 -1.74
CA ALA A 125 6.73 7.98 -2.79
C ALA A 125 8.26 7.99 -2.90
N GLN A 126 8.97 8.05 -1.76
CA GLN A 126 10.43 7.98 -1.74
C GLN A 126 10.97 6.61 -2.19
N GLY A 127 10.30 5.51 -1.84
CA GLY A 127 10.68 4.15 -2.25
C GLY A 127 10.56 3.96 -3.76
N ILE A 128 9.44 4.37 -4.34
CA ILE A 128 9.21 4.36 -5.79
C ILE A 128 10.26 5.24 -6.50
N ALA A 129 10.53 6.45 -6.00
CA ALA A 129 11.53 7.34 -6.57
C ALA A 129 12.93 6.69 -6.58
N ARG A 130 13.35 6.08 -5.45
CA ARG A 130 14.64 5.36 -5.37
C ARG A 130 14.72 4.20 -6.35
N ALA A 131 13.62 3.43 -6.51
CA ALA A 131 13.59 2.31 -7.45
C ALA A 131 13.67 2.78 -8.90
N VAL A 132 12.94 3.82 -9.28
CA VAL A 132 12.95 4.41 -10.63
C VAL A 132 14.31 5.01 -10.98
N GLN A 133 14.97 5.68 -10.01
CA GLN A 133 16.27 6.33 -10.20
C GLN A 133 17.47 5.37 -10.01
N SER A 134 17.21 4.10 -9.70
CA SER A 134 18.26 3.12 -9.44
C SER A 134 19.10 2.83 -10.70
N THR A 135 20.41 2.75 -10.51
CA THR A 135 21.39 2.36 -11.54
C THR A 135 21.63 0.84 -11.63
N GLN A 136 20.85 0.04 -10.91
CA GLN A 136 20.91 -1.42 -10.96
C GLN A 136 20.54 -1.96 -12.34
N ALA A 137 20.94 -3.22 -12.62
CA ALA A 137 20.52 -3.92 -13.84
C ALA A 137 18.99 -3.86 -14.01
N PRO A 138 18.47 -3.70 -15.25
CA PRO A 138 17.06 -3.47 -15.51
C PRO A 138 16.12 -4.48 -14.83
N ALA A 139 16.46 -5.76 -14.89
CA ALA A 139 15.67 -6.82 -14.25
C ALA A 139 15.62 -6.68 -12.72
N GLN A 140 16.72 -6.27 -12.07
CA GLN A 140 16.74 -6.06 -10.62
C GLN A 140 15.96 -4.81 -10.23
N ARG A 141 16.15 -3.71 -10.99
CA ARG A 141 15.37 -2.46 -10.81
C ARG A 141 13.87 -2.72 -10.92
N ALA A 142 13.45 -3.47 -11.96
CA ALA A 142 12.06 -3.82 -12.16
C ALA A 142 11.46 -4.63 -10.99
N ARG A 143 12.20 -5.63 -10.48
CA ARG A 143 11.76 -6.41 -9.30
C ARG A 143 11.60 -5.53 -8.07
N THR A 144 12.55 -4.63 -7.81
CA THR A 144 12.47 -3.70 -6.70
C THR A 144 11.30 -2.74 -6.85
N LEU A 145 11.10 -2.16 -8.04
CA LEU A 145 9.98 -1.26 -8.30
C LEU A 145 8.63 -1.97 -8.13
N LEU A 146 8.47 -3.19 -8.65
CA LEU A 146 7.24 -3.97 -8.42
C LEU A 146 7.00 -4.24 -6.94
N ALA A 147 8.03 -4.57 -6.17
CA ALA A 147 7.90 -4.79 -4.73
C ALA A 147 7.46 -3.50 -3.99
N GLU A 148 8.03 -2.34 -4.33
CA GLU A 148 7.61 -1.04 -3.78
C GLU A 148 6.13 -0.76 -4.10
N LEU A 149 5.69 -1.04 -5.32
CA LEU A 149 4.30 -0.88 -5.76
C LEU A 149 3.34 -1.86 -5.07
N TYR A 150 3.77 -3.10 -4.85
CA TYR A 150 2.97 -4.10 -4.12
C TYR A 150 2.81 -3.72 -2.65
N LEU A 151 3.88 -3.19 -2.01
CA LEU A 151 3.78 -2.70 -0.64
C LEU A 151 2.84 -1.49 -0.55
N MET A 152 2.89 -0.59 -1.51
CA MET A 152 1.96 0.54 -1.61
C MET A 152 0.51 0.07 -1.74
N GLN A 153 0.22 -0.89 -2.63
CA GLN A 153 -1.13 -1.47 -2.75
C GLN A 153 -1.58 -2.16 -1.45
N HIS A 154 -0.67 -2.87 -0.79
CA HIS A 154 -0.94 -3.47 0.51
C HIS A 154 -1.36 -2.40 1.53
N THR A 155 -0.66 -1.27 1.59
CA THR A 155 -1.01 -0.14 2.46
C THR A 155 -2.39 0.44 2.11
N CYS A 156 -2.72 0.63 0.83
CA CYS A 156 -4.05 1.06 0.39
C CYS A 156 -5.16 0.12 0.89
N HIS A 157 -4.95 -1.19 0.79
CA HIS A 157 -5.91 -2.18 1.27
C HIS A 157 -5.99 -2.23 2.79
N TRP A 158 -4.87 -2.09 3.49
CA TRP A 158 -4.87 -1.99 4.95
C TRP A 158 -5.62 -0.75 5.42
N PHE A 159 -5.36 0.41 4.82
CA PHE A 159 -6.09 1.64 5.07
C PHE A 159 -7.60 1.46 4.89
N CYS A 160 -8.05 0.88 3.78
CA CYS A 160 -9.48 0.72 3.46
C CYS A 160 -10.18 -0.38 4.26
N ARG A 161 -9.47 -1.42 4.67
CA ARG A 161 -10.06 -2.64 5.24
C ARG A 161 -9.40 -3.07 6.54
N SER A 162 -8.34 -3.87 6.44
CA SER A 162 -7.55 -4.38 7.58
C SER A 162 -6.26 -5.02 7.08
N LEU A 163 -5.29 -5.21 7.99
CA LEU A 163 -4.03 -5.89 7.70
C LEU A 163 -4.24 -7.31 7.11
N PRO A 164 -5.08 -8.20 7.69
CA PRO A 164 -5.30 -9.53 7.11
C PRO A 164 -5.91 -9.49 5.71
N THR A 165 -6.85 -8.56 5.46
CA THR A 165 -7.44 -8.40 4.13
C THR A 165 -6.41 -7.91 3.11
N ALA A 166 -5.53 -7.00 3.51
CA ALA A 166 -4.45 -6.50 2.66
C ALA A 166 -3.48 -7.64 2.28
N SER A 167 -3.04 -8.42 3.26
CA SER A 167 -2.12 -9.55 3.04
C SER A 167 -2.75 -10.66 2.18
N ALA A 168 -4.02 -10.99 2.41
CA ALA A 168 -4.74 -11.97 1.59
C ALA A 168 -4.87 -11.51 0.12
N ARG A 169 -5.13 -10.22 -0.11
CA ARG A 169 -5.20 -9.66 -1.47
C ARG A 169 -3.85 -9.63 -2.16
N LEU A 170 -2.78 -9.30 -1.44
CA LEU A 170 -1.43 -9.33 -1.96
C LEU A 170 -1.09 -10.75 -2.44
N LEU A 171 -1.34 -11.76 -1.62
CA LEU A 171 -1.09 -13.16 -1.97
C LEU A 171 -1.94 -13.62 -3.16
N SER A 172 -3.24 -13.31 -3.18
CA SER A 172 -4.14 -13.75 -4.25
C SER A 172 -3.87 -13.08 -5.60
N ARG A 173 -3.44 -11.81 -5.61
CA ARG A 173 -3.21 -11.05 -6.85
C ARG A 173 -1.80 -11.23 -7.42
N HIS A 174 -0.79 -11.29 -6.56
CA HIS A 174 0.61 -11.21 -6.97
C HIS A 174 1.40 -12.46 -6.59
N GLN A 175 0.76 -13.49 -6.02
CA GLN A 175 1.38 -14.75 -5.60
C GLN A 175 2.60 -14.52 -4.68
N THR A 176 2.58 -13.44 -3.90
CA THR A 176 3.67 -13.05 -3.01
C THR A 176 3.15 -12.69 -1.63
N SER A 177 3.89 -13.06 -0.58
CA SER A 177 3.53 -12.72 0.79
C SER A 177 3.99 -11.32 1.16
N TYR A 178 3.42 -10.78 2.24
CA TYR A 178 3.85 -9.48 2.78
C TYR A 178 5.32 -9.49 3.20
N GLU A 179 5.78 -10.60 3.80
CA GLU A 179 7.18 -10.79 4.22
C GLU A 179 8.13 -10.81 3.01
N GLN A 180 7.75 -11.49 1.92
CA GLN A 180 8.54 -11.52 0.69
C GLN A 180 8.64 -10.13 0.07
N VAL A 181 7.56 -9.38 0.05
CA VAL A 181 7.58 -7.98 -0.44
C VAL A 181 8.51 -7.12 0.42
N LEU A 182 8.44 -7.23 1.74
CA LEU A 182 9.34 -6.52 2.65
C LEU A 182 10.82 -6.85 2.44
N GLN A 183 11.14 -8.06 1.97
CA GLN A 183 12.52 -8.45 1.63
C GLN A 183 12.98 -7.90 0.28
N ALA A 184 12.05 -7.70 -0.66
CA ALA A 184 12.34 -7.30 -2.03
C ALA A 184 12.40 -5.78 -2.26
N ILE A 185 11.82 -4.96 -1.36
CA ILE A 185 11.92 -3.50 -1.39
C ILE A 185 13.31 -3.00 -1.00
N THR A 186 13.57 -1.72 -1.24
CA THR A 186 14.84 -1.11 -0.84
C THR A 186 15.05 -1.17 0.68
N PRO A 187 16.27 -1.40 1.19
CA PRO A 187 16.54 -1.45 2.62
C PRO A 187 16.11 -0.18 3.36
N GLN A 188 16.21 0.98 2.72
CA GLN A 188 15.76 2.25 3.30
C GLN A 188 14.24 2.28 3.45
N THR A 189 13.48 1.96 2.39
CA THR A 189 12.02 1.87 2.46
C THR A 189 11.58 0.91 3.56
N ARG A 190 12.22 -0.25 3.65
CA ARG A 190 11.90 -1.25 4.68
C ARG A 190 12.07 -0.70 6.10
N ARG A 191 13.18 -0.02 6.39
CA ARG A 191 13.43 0.58 7.71
C ARG A 191 12.39 1.63 8.04
N ASP A 192 12.17 2.59 7.12
CA ASP A 192 11.26 3.72 7.33
C ASP A 192 9.81 3.25 7.47
N TYR A 193 9.39 2.31 6.64
CA TYR A 193 8.07 1.71 6.69
C TYR A 193 7.84 0.97 8.01
N LEU A 194 8.74 0.07 8.40
CA LEU A 194 8.60 -0.72 9.64
C LEU A 194 8.65 0.16 10.89
N ALA A 195 9.40 1.26 10.89
CA ALA A 195 9.41 2.22 11.98
C ALA A 195 8.02 2.83 12.24
N LEU A 196 7.23 3.04 11.17
CA LEU A 196 5.87 3.59 11.27
C LEU A 196 4.81 2.54 11.65
N VAL A 197 4.88 1.35 11.04
CA VAL A 197 3.79 0.37 11.14
C VAL A 197 3.99 -0.70 12.20
N SER A 198 5.23 -0.94 12.70
CA SER A 198 5.48 -1.95 13.72
C SER A 198 4.91 -1.57 15.08
N ARG A 199 4.56 -2.59 15.87
CA ARG A 199 3.85 -2.46 17.15
C ARG A 199 4.70 -1.95 18.33
N LYS A 200 6.01 -1.75 18.18
CA LYS A 200 6.83 -1.34 19.32
C LYS A 200 6.44 0.08 19.76
N PRO A 201 5.93 0.27 21.00
CA PRO A 201 5.98 1.58 21.62
C PRO A 201 7.45 1.95 21.69
N SER A 202 7.79 3.15 21.24
CA SER A 202 9.07 3.76 21.54
C SER A 202 9.22 3.78 23.07
N HIS A 203 10.08 2.92 23.62
CA HIS A 203 10.60 3.18 24.96
C HIS A 203 11.36 4.51 24.88
N THR A 204 10.71 5.58 25.25
CA THR A 204 11.35 6.77 25.76
C THR A 204 12.05 6.33 27.03
N SER A 205 13.34 6.01 26.91
CA SER A 205 14.24 5.96 28.06
C SER A 205 14.32 7.38 28.57
N GLY A 206 13.72 7.61 29.76
CA GLY A 206 13.96 8.79 30.55
C GLY A 206 15.39 8.79 31.14
#